data_d2cb309407d6e2b092fe7793b144e207
#
_entry.id   d2cb309407d6e2b092fe7793b144e207
#
_cell.length_a   1.000
_cell.length_b   1.000
_cell.length_c   1.000
_cell.angle_alpha   90.00
_cell.angle_beta   90.00
_cell.angle_gamma   90.00
#
_symmetry.space_group_name_H-M   'P 1'
#
loop_
_entity.id
_entity.type
_entity.pdbx_description
1 polymer ?
#
loop_
_entity_poly.entity_id
_entity_poly.type
_entity_poly.pdbx_seq_one_letter_code
_entity_poly.pdbx_strand_id
1 'polypeptide(L)'
;MDNGVRITFNDARRFGMMDLMDTARAETHPLLAGLGPEPFGNGFSESWLAGRLAGRKTPIKAALLDQSNIAGLGNIYVCEVLFRAGIHPATLARDLTPAQAAKLVPLIREVLAEAIEAGGSSLRDYRQADGELGYFQHAFRVYGRAGEPCVTPGCTGTVSRLVQSGRSSFFCPICQR
;
A
#
# COMPACT_ATOMS: atom_id res chain seq x y z
N MET A 1 -26.78 -14.99 -12.21
CA MET A 1 -27.16 -13.75 -12.92
C MET A 1 -28.12 -14.16 -14.03
N ASP A 2 -29.12 -13.36 -14.30
CA ASP A 2 -30.17 -13.60 -15.29
C ASP A 2 -29.69 -13.62 -16.75
N ASN A 3 -28.48 -13.06 -17.01
CA ASN A 3 -27.83 -13.07 -18.31
C ASN A 3 -26.90 -14.28 -18.54
N GLY A 4 -26.97 -15.32 -17.70
CA GLY A 4 -26.12 -16.52 -17.79
C GLY A 4 -24.68 -16.35 -17.30
N VAL A 5 -24.26 -15.17 -16.87
CA VAL A 5 -22.90 -14.94 -16.33
C VAL A 5 -22.79 -15.60 -14.95
N ARG A 6 -21.68 -16.32 -14.73
CA ARG A 6 -21.32 -16.92 -13.46
C ARG A 6 -20.18 -16.12 -12.83
N ILE A 7 -20.34 -15.73 -11.56
CA ILE A 7 -19.27 -15.16 -10.75
C ILE A 7 -18.73 -16.31 -9.89
N THR A 8 -17.43 -16.56 -9.97
CA THR A 8 -16.74 -17.57 -9.17
C THR A 8 -15.79 -16.88 -8.21
N PHE A 9 -16.00 -17.09 -6.90
CA PHE A 9 -15.08 -16.63 -5.86
C PHE A 9 -14.07 -17.75 -5.57
N ASN A 10 -12.80 -17.51 -5.94
CA ASN A 10 -11.69 -18.42 -5.67
C ASN A 10 -10.73 -17.77 -4.67
N ASP A 11 -10.72 -18.28 -3.42
CA ASP A 11 -9.84 -17.80 -2.35
C ASP A 11 -9.03 -18.96 -1.76
N ALA A 12 -7.91 -19.29 -2.43
CA ALA A 12 -7.00 -20.35 -2.01
C ALA A 12 -6.41 -20.13 -0.60
N ARG A 13 -6.30 -18.88 -0.15
CA ARG A 13 -5.76 -18.50 1.16
C ARG A 13 -6.80 -18.39 2.26
N ARG A 14 -8.07 -18.41 1.94
CA ARG A 14 -9.22 -18.31 2.87
C ARG A 14 -9.22 -17.06 3.75
N PHE A 15 -8.74 -15.93 3.21
CA PHE A 15 -8.76 -14.63 3.91
C PHE A 15 -9.84 -13.70 3.38
N GLY A 16 -10.38 -13.98 2.20
CA GLY A 16 -11.46 -13.23 1.61
C GLY A 16 -12.82 -13.67 2.13
N MET A 17 -13.80 -12.84 1.89
CA MET A 17 -15.21 -13.16 2.13
C MET A 17 -16.09 -12.51 1.07
N MET A 18 -17.27 -13.05 0.88
CA MET A 18 -18.34 -12.44 0.10
C MET A 18 -19.49 -12.14 1.04
N ASP A 19 -20.08 -10.97 0.90
CA ASP A 19 -21.25 -10.56 1.65
C ASP A 19 -22.22 -9.84 0.71
N LEU A 20 -23.49 -9.78 1.11
CA LEU A 20 -24.54 -9.06 0.39
C LEU A 20 -25.05 -7.92 1.26
N MET A 21 -25.11 -6.74 0.71
CA MET A 21 -25.65 -5.57 1.38
C MET A 21 -26.57 -4.77 0.47
N ASP A 22 -27.48 -4.03 1.06
CA ASP A 22 -28.22 -2.99 0.36
C ASP A 22 -27.24 -1.86 -0.01
N THR A 23 -27.17 -1.50 -1.28
CA THR A 23 -26.29 -0.43 -1.77
C THR A 23 -26.55 0.90 -1.04
N ALA A 24 -27.77 1.20 -0.68
CA ALA A 24 -28.13 2.40 0.08
C ALA A 24 -27.55 2.40 1.52
N ARG A 25 -27.13 1.25 2.03
CA ARG A 25 -26.55 1.08 3.37
C ARG A 25 -25.05 0.75 3.35
N ALA A 26 -24.39 0.80 2.20
CA ALA A 26 -22.99 0.41 2.05
C ALA A 26 -22.08 1.17 3.03
N GLU A 27 -22.27 2.47 3.20
CA GLU A 27 -21.46 3.29 4.10
C GLU A 27 -21.59 2.91 5.58
N THR A 28 -22.70 2.29 5.98
CA THR A 28 -22.94 1.85 7.35
C THR A 28 -22.64 0.37 7.57
N HIS A 29 -22.23 -0.33 6.51
CA HIS A 29 -21.91 -1.76 6.61
C HIS A 29 -20.68 -1.98 7.50
N PRO A 30 -20.70 -2.93 8.46
CA PRO A 30 -19.61 -3.14 9.43
C PRO A 30 -18.22 -3.31 8.80
N LEU A 31 -18.13 -3.91 7.61
CA LEU A 31 -16.87 -4.12 6.90
C LEU A 31 -16.37 -2.89 6.16
N LEU A 32 -17.21 -1.89 5.90
CA LEU A 32 -16.89 -0.70 5.13
C LEU A 32 -16.83 0.58 5.97
N ALA A 33 -17.69 0.69 6.99
CA ALA A 33 -17.84 1.90 7.81
C ALA A 33 -16.56 2.36 8.52
N GLY A 34 -15.61 1.43 8.75
CA GLY A 34 -14.34 1.73 9.40
C GLY A 34 -13.19 2.05 8.43
N LEU A 35 -13.43 2.00 7.12
CA LEU A 35 -12.39 2.28 6.13
C LEU A 35 -12.14 3.80 6.00
N GLY A 36 -10.86 4.14 5.82
CA GLY A 36 -10.45 5.48 5.43
C GLY A 36 -10.77 5.77 3.95
N PRO A 37 -10.44 6.98 3.47
CA PRO A 37 -10.62 7.32 2.08
C PRO A 37 -9.73 6.47 1.16
N GLU A 38 -10.23 6.21 -0.03
CA GLU A 38 -9.44 5.61 -1.10
C GLU A 38 -8.42 6.62 -1.66
N PRO A 39 -7.21 6.16 -2.05
CA PRO A 39 -6.12 7.03 -2.51
C PRO A 39 -6.48 7.97 -3.68
N PHE A 40 -7.36 7.54 -4.58
CA PHE A 40 -7.82 8.34 -5.73
C PHE A 40 -9.09 9.12 -5.45
N GLY A 41 -9.73 8.91 -4.30
CA GLY A 41 -10.92 9.64 -3.89
C GLY A 41 -10.61 11.06 -3.41
N ASN A 42 -11.61 11.94 -3.48
CA ASN A 42 -11.50 13.33 -3.04
C ASN A 42 -11.26 13.48 -1.53
N GLY A 43 -11.63 12.46 -0.73
CA GLY A 43 -11.41 12.45 0.72
C GLY A 43 -9.94 12.24 1.12
N PHE A 44 -9.09 11.71 0.24
CA PHE A 44 -7.67 11.51 0.52
C PHE A 44 -6.86 12.74 0.15
N SER A 45 -6.46 13.52 1.13
CA SER A 45 -5.71 14.76 0.98
C SER A 45 -4.50 14.82 1.92
N GLU A 46 -3.60 15.77 1.67
CA GLU A 46 -2.46 16.03 2.56
C GLU A 46 -2.92 16.39 3.98
N SER A 47 -3.97 17.20 4.09
CA SER A 47 -4.54 17.60 5.38
C SER A 47 -5.18 16.41 6.11
N TRP A 48 -5.87 15.53 5.40
CA TRP A 48 -6.39 14.28 5.97
C TRP A 48 -5.26 13.43 6.52
N LEU A 49 -4.25 13.13 5.69
CA LEU A 49 -3.16 12.26 6.09
C LEU A 49 -2.36 12.87 7.26
N ALA A 50 -2.04 14.17 7.19
CA ALA A 50 -1.34 14.86 8.26
C ALA A 50 -2.11 14.79 9.59
N GLY A 51 -3.43 14.99 9.57
CA GLY A 51 -4.29 14.85 10.75
C GLY A 51 -4.26 13.43 11.33
N ARG A 52 -4.26 12.41 10.46
CA ARG A 52 -4.21 10.99 10.88
C ARG A 52 -2.84 10.57 11.44
N LEU A 53 -1.76 11.20 11.02
CA LEU A 53 -0.40 10.91 11.47
C LEU A 53 0.00 11.71 12.72
N ALA A 54 -0.64 12.85 12.98
CA ALA A 54 -0.32 13.75 14.08
C ALA A 54 -0.36 13.04 15.44
N GLY A 55 0.72 13.17 16.20
CA GLY A 55 0.84 12.60 17.55
C GLY A 55 0.96 11.07 17.62
N ARG A 56 0.84 10.34 16.50
CA ARG A 56 0.92 8.87 16.52
C ARG A 56 2.34 8.37 16.80
N LYS A 57 2.46 7.51 17.81
CA LYS A 57 3.70 6.84 18.21
C LYS A 57 3.94 5.54 17.42
N THR A 58 3.09 5.19 16.48
CA THR A 58 3.27 4.01 15.63
C THR A 58 4.27 4.33 14.51
N PRO A 59 5.07 3.33 14.04
CA PRO A 59 5.88 3.49 12.84
C PRO A 59 5.05 3.93 11.65
N ILE A 60 5.63 4.78 10.80
CA ILE A 60 4.93 5.33 9.61
C ILE A 60 4.40 4.22 8.71
N LYS A 61 5.16 3.15 8.52
CA LYS A 61 4.69 2.02 7.73
C LYS A 61 3.40 1.41 8.29
N ALA A 62 3.32 1.21 9.60
CA ALA A 62 2.13 0.66 10.24
C ALA A 62 0.94 1.63 10.14
N ALA A 63 1.19 2.93 10.27
CA ALA A 63 0.15 3.94 10.11
C ALA A 63 -0.41 4.01 8.67
N LEU A 64 0.45 3.82 7.65
CA LEU A 64 0.02 3.79 6.25
C LEU A 64 -0.71 2.47 5.88
N LEU A 65 -0.42 1.37 6.57
CA LEU A 65 -1.11 0.08 6.39
C LEU A 65 -2.46 -0.02 7.10
N ASP A 66 -2.74 0.90 8.01
CA ASP A 66 -4.02 0.97 8.73
C ASP A 66 -5.13 1.41 7.76
N GLN A 67 -6.01 0.47 7.42
CA GLN A 67 -7.08 0.70 6.45
C GLN A 67 -8.08 1.77 6.89
N SER A 68 -8.11 2.13 8.17
CA SER A 68 -8.88 3.29 8.65
C SER A 68 -8.24 4.63 8.32
N ASN A 69 -6.96 4.64 7.96
CA ASN A 69 -6.27 5.83 7.48
C ASN A 69 -6.33 5.96 5.96
N ILE A 70 -6.09 4.85 5.25
CA ILE A 70 -6.07 4.79 3.78
C ILE A 70 -6.58 3.42 3.36
N ALA A 71 -7.74 3.37 2.72
CA ALA A 71 -8.30 2.12 2.23
C ALA A 71 -7.49 1.59 1.03
N GLY A 72 -7.28 0.28 0.96
CA GLY A 72 -6.69 -0.41 -0.18
C GLY A 72 -5.16 -0.35 -0.30
N LEU A 73 -4.46 0.43 0.53
CA LEU A 73 -3.00 0.52 0.47
C LEU A 73 -2.35 -0.70 1.15
N GLY A 74 -1.66 -1.53 0.37
CA GLY A 74 -1.07 -2.80 0.82
C GLY A 74 0.44 -2.73 1.07
N ASN A 75 0.98 -3.83 1.62
CA ASN A 75 2.36 -3.92 2.10
C ASN A 75 3.42 -3.66 1.01
N ILE A 76 3.18 -4.11 -0.22
CA ILE A 76 4.08 -3.89 -1.36
C ILE A 76 4.21 -2.40 -1.62
N TYR A 77 3.08 -1.76 -1.85
CA TYR A 77 3.03 -0.36 -2.25
C TYR A 77 3.51 0.59 -1.15
N VAL A 78 3.24 0.28 0.13
CA VAL A 78 3.78 1.07 1.24
C VAL A 78 5.30 1.03 1.28
N CYS A 79 5.95 -0.13 1.02
CA CYS A 79 7.41 -0.19 0.95
C CYS A 79 7.96 0.66 -0.19
N GLU A 80 7.35 0.58 -1.38
CA GLU A 80 7.75 1.35 -2.55
C GLU A 80 7.56 2.86 -2.35
N VAL A 81 6.42 3.27 -1.77
CA VAL A 81 6.14 4.67 -1.42
C VAL A 81 7.17 5.23 -0.45
N LEU A 82 7.46 4.51 0.64
CA LEU A 82 8.43 4.97 1.65
C LEU A 82 9.84 5.05 1.09
N PHE A 83 10.22 4.15 0.18
CA PHE A 83 11.49 4.22 -0.52
C PHE A 83 11.58 5.48 -1.39
N ARG A 84 10.56 5.76 -2.21
CA ARG A 84 10.52 6.98 -3.06
C ARG A 84 10.48 8.25 -2.23
N ALA A 85 9.84 8.23 -1.07
CA ALA A 85 9.80 9.35 -0.13
C ALA A 85 11.12 9.57 0.63
N GLY A 86 12.03 8.58 0.63
CA GLY A 86 13.27 8.61 1.43
C GLY A 86 13.02 8.47 2.94
N ILE A 87 11.90 7.86 3.33
CA ILE A 87 11.49 7.74 4.74
C ILE A 87 11.74 6.31 5.23
N HIS A 88 12.43 6.19 6.36
CA HIS A 88 12.67 4.89 6.99
C HIS A 88 11.36 4.30 7.53
N PRO A 89 11.03 3.02 7.28
CA PRO A 89 9.73 2.43 7.64
C PRO A 89 9.46 2.38 9.15
N ALA A 90 10.47 2.49 9.99
CA ALA A 90 10.34 2.53 11.45
C ALA A 90 10.27 3.96 12.02
N THR A 91 10.41 5.00 11.22
CA THR A 91 10.21 6.39 11.66
C THR A 91 8.82 6.52 12.29
N LEU A 92 8.71 7.15 13.46
CA LEU A 92 7.40 7.35 14.07
C LEU A 92 6.58 8.34 13.24
N ALA A 93 5.31 8.05 13.07
CA ALA A 93 4.43 8.87 12.23
C ALA A 93 4.40 10.35 12.68
N ARG A 94 4.46 10.60 13.99
CA ARG A 94 4.52 11.94 14.57
C ARG A 94 5.83 12.70 14.31
N ASP A 95 6.90 11.99 14.00
CA ASP A 95 8.24 12.58 13.82
C ASP A 95 8.51 12.97 12.35
N LEU A 96 7.53 12.74 11.47
CA LEU A 96 7.63 13.21 10.08
C LEU A 96 7.60 14.73 10.03
N THR A 97 8.52 15.28 9.25
CA THR A 97 8.47 16.71 8.92
C THR A 97 7.27 17.00 8.01
N PRO A 98 6.73 18.23 8.01
CA PRO A 98 5.66 18.61 7.10
C PRO A 98 6.00 18.34 5.62
N ALA A 99 7.26 18.57 5.24
CA ALA A 99 7.73 18.30 3.88
C ALA A 99 7.75 16.81 3.53
N GLN A 100 8.07 15.92 4.48
CA GLN A 100 7.98 14.47 4.29
C GLN A 100 6.52 14.01 4.19
N ALA A 101 5.65 14.52 5.06
CA ALA A 101 4.24 14.18 5.04
C ALA A 101 3.55 14.62 3.73
N ALA A 102 3.86 15.83 3.24
CA ALA A 102 3.33 16.34 1.98
C ALA A 102 3.70 15.49 0.76
N LYS A 103 4.88 14.86 0.77
CA LYS A 103 5.32 13.96 -0.33
C LYS A 103 4.53 12.65 -0.38
N LEU A 104 3.96 12.18 0.72
CA LEU A 104 3.34 10.86 0.77
C LEU A 104 2.10 10.76 -0.12
N VAL A 105 1.22 11.75 -0.12
CA VAL A 105 -0.03 11.71 -0.88
C VAL A 105 0.21 11.57 -2.39
N PRO A 106 1.01 12.44 -3.04
CA PRO A 106 1.29 12.29 -4.46
C PRO A 106 2.03 10.98 -4.78
N LEU A 107 2.99 10.56 -3.94
CA LEU A 107 3.73 9.31 -4.15
C LEU A 107 2.87 8.06 -4.00
N ILE A 108 1.90 8.06 -3.07
CA ILE A 108 0.94 6.96 -2.95
C ILE A 108 0.13 6.84 -4.24
N ARG A 109 -0.38 7.95 -4.77
CA ARG A 109 -1.13 7.97 -6.03
C ARG A 109 -0.27 7.53 -7.22
N GLU A 110 0.96 8.02 -7.31
CA GLU A 110 1.90 7.65 -8.39
C GLU A 110 2.16 6.15 -8.39
N VAL A 111 2.58 5.57 -7.26
CA VAL A 111 2.88 4.14 -7.14
C VAL A 111 1.66 3.28 -7.45
N LEU A 112 0.48 3.68 -6.98
CA LEU A 112 -0.75 2.93 -7.26
C LEU A 112 -1.19 3.07 -8.72
N ALA A 113 -1.04 4.24 -9.35
CA ALA A 113 -1.32 4.44 -10.77
C ALA A 113 -0.42 3.56 -11.65
N GLU A 114 0.89 3.57 -11.39
CA GLU A 114 1.83 2.68 -12.08
C GLU A 114 1.46 1.19 -11.89
N ALA A 115 1.04 0.82 -10.68
CA ALA A 115 0.64 -0.55 -10.40
C ALA A 115 -0.65 -0.95 -11.13
N ILE A 116 -1.62 -0.03 -11.25
CA ILE A 116 -2.87 -0.26 -12.00
C ILE A 116 -2.55 -0.41 -13.49
N GLU A 117 -1.72 0.48 -14.04
CA GLU A 117 -1.29 0.42 -15.45
C GLU A 117 -0.58 -0.91 -15.77
N ALA A 118 0.23 -1.42 -14.83
CA ALA A 118 0.91 -2.71 -14.96
C ALA A 118 0.01 -3.93 -14.64
N GLY A 119 -1.29 -3.75 -14.42
CA GLY A 119 -2.23 -4.83 -14.10
C GLY A 119 -2.06 -5.44 -12.70
N GLY A 120 -1.40 -4.75 -11.77
CA GLY A 120 -1.13 -5.22 -10.41
C GLY A 120 0.17 -6.00 -10.27
N SER A 121 0.34 -6.66 -9.10
CA SER A 121 1.55 -7.43 -8.76
C SER A 121 1.21 -8.91 -8.60
N SER A 122 1.63 -9.74 -9.54
CA SER A 122 1.48 -11.20 -9.47
C SER A 122 2.73 -11.84 -8.87
N LEU A 123 2.73 -12.02 -7.54
CA LEU A 123 3.84 -12.69 -6.85
C LEU A 123 3.61 -14.21 -6.72
N ARG A 124 2.35 -14.65 -6.62
CA ARG A 124 1.96 -16.06 -6.49
C ARG A 124 0.63 -16.35 -7.20
N ASP A 125 -0.47 -16.03 -6.54
CA ASP A 125 -1.82 -16.48 -6.91
C ASP A 125 -2.68 -15.40 -7.57
N TYR A 126 -2.23 -14.13 -7.55
CA TYR A 126 -3.00 -13.04 -8.13
C TYR A 126 -3.04 -13.14 -9.66
N ARG A 127 -4.25 -13.08 -10.19
CA ARG A 127 -4.56 -12.91 -11.61
C ARG A 127 -5.64 -11.87 -11.79
N GLN A 128 -5.60 -11.17 -12.90
CA GLN A 128 -6.67 -10.25 -13.29
C GLN A 128 -7.95 -11.04 -13.65
N ALA A 129 -9.06 -10.33 -13.83
CA ALA A 129 -10.36 -10.95 -14.13
C ALA A 129 -10.38 -11.73 -15.46
N ASP A 130 -9.54 -11.35 -16.41
CA ASP A 130 -9.31 -12.03 -17.68
C ASP A 130 -8.28 -13.20 -17.60
N GLY A 131 -7.68 -13.40 -16.42
CA GLY A 131 -6.69 -14.44 -16.15
C GLY A 131 -5.25 -14.02 -16.38
N GLU A 132 -5.00 -12.81 -16.89
CA GLU A 132 -3.65 -12.29 -17.11
C GLU A 132 -2.92 -12.02 -15.78
N LEU A 133 -1.60 -12.02 -15.85
CA LEU A 133 -0.74 -11.68 -14.71
C LEU A 133 -0.52 -10.18 -14.65
N GLY A 134 -0.41 -9.64 -13.44
CA GLY A 134 0.13 -8.29 -13.25
C GLY A 134 1.65 -8.30 -13.43
N TYR A 135 2.22 -7.16 -13.82
CA TYR A 135 3.64 -7.00 -14.13
C TYR A 135 4.37 -6.01 -13.23
N PHE A 136 3.70 -5.36 -12.28
CA PHE A 136 4.31 -4.35 -11.43
C PHE A 136 5.46 -4.88 -10.55
N GLN A 137 5.53 -6.20 -10.29
CA GLN A 137 6.65 -6.81 -9.56
C GLN A 137 8.02 -6.59 -10.26
N HIS A 138 8.05 -6.35 -11.55
CA HIS A 138 9.27 -6.05 -12.30
C HIS A 138 9.75 -4.60 -12.11
N ALA A 139 8.89 -3.72 -11.59
CA ALA A 139 9.20 -2.33 -11.27
C ALA A 139 9.57 -2.10 -9.80
N PHE A 140 9.62 -3.16 -8.98
CA PHE A 140 9.97 -3.01 -7.56
C PHE A 140 11.36 -2.46 -7.36
N ARG A 141 11.44 -1.42 -6.54
CA ARG A 141 12.71 -0.78 -6.18
C ARG A 141 13.31 -1.37 -4.91
N VAL A 142 12.49 -1.79 -3.96
CA VAL A 142 12.93 -2.41 -2.69
C VAL A 142 12.16 -3.66 -2.31
N TYR A 143 10.87 -3.77 -2.66
CA TYR A 143 10.07 -4.89 -2.18
C TYR A 143 10.57 -6.24 -2.71
N GLY A 144 10.82 -7.18 -1.80
CA GLY A 144 11.33 -8.52 -2.14
C GLY A 144 12.82 -8.59 -2.46
N ARG A 145 13.54 -7.45 -2.47
CA ARG A 145 14.91 -7.34 -2.95
C ARG A 145 15.98 -7.31 -1.83
N ALA A 146 15.67 -7.89 -0.67
CA ALA A 146 16.62 -7.95 0.44
C ALA A 146 17.96 -8.58 0.02
N GLY A 147 19.07 -7.92 0.33
CA GLY A 147 20.43 -8.34 -0.06
C GLY A 147 20.88 -7.84 -1.43
N GLU A 148 19.99 -7.25 -2.24
CA GLU A 148 20.35 -6.68 -3.54
C GLU A 148 20.85 -5.22 -3.42
N PRO A 149 21.65 -4.75 -4.37
CA PRO A 149 22.05 -3.34 -4.44
C PRO A 149 20.84 -2.41 -4.57
N CYS A 150 20.93 -1.23 -3.94
CA CYS A 150 19.95 -0.18 -4.10
C CYS A 150 19.93 0.32 -5.55
N VAL A 151 18.73 0.56 -6.08
CA VAL A 151 18.54 1.03 -7.48
C VAL A 151 18.75 2.53 -7.65
N THR A 152 18.91 3.30 -6.56
CA THR A 152 19.16 4.73 -6.65
C THR A 152 20.53 4.99 -7.24
N PRO A 153 20.66 5.75 -8.34
CA PRO A 153 21.96 6.06 -8.95
C PRO A 153 22.94 6.65 -7.93
N GLY A 154 24.16 6.11 -7.89
CA GLY A 154 25.20 6.53 -6.96
C GLY A 154 25.04 6.06 -5.51
N CYS A 155 23.99 5.34 -5.18
CA CYS A 155 23.82 4.75 -3.86
C CYS A 155 24.60 3.44 -3.72
N THR A 156 25.47 3.35 -2.71
CA THR A 156 26.25 2.13 -2.39
C THR A 156 25.52 1.19 -1.41
N GLY A 157 24.29 1.51 -1.07
CA GLY A 157 23.50 0.74 -0.10
C GLY A 157 22.98 -0.58 -0.64
N THR A 158 22.72 -1.49 0.29
CA THR A 158 22.04 -2.77 0.05
C THR A 158 20.65 -2.73 0.68
N VAL A 159 19.65 -3.24 -0.02
CA VAL A 159 18.28 -3.32 0.48
C VAL A 159 18.24 -4.22 1.71
N SER A 160 17.76 -3.68 2.80
CA SER A 160 17.58 -4.38 4.07
C SER A 160 16.13 -4.82 4.26
N ARG A 161 15.95 -5.84 5.11
CA ARG A 161 14.64 -6.35 5.51
C ARG A 161 14.50 -6.30 7.02
N LEU A 162 13.36 -5.83 7.50
CA LEU A 162 12.94 -5.97 8.89
C LEU A 162 11.50 -6.48 8.96
N VAL A 163 11.09 -6.99 10.12
CA VAL A 163 9.69 -7.43 10.34
C VAL A 163 8.99 -6.44 11.25
N GLN A 164 7.84 -5.92 10.80
CA GLN A 164 6.99 -5.01 11.56
C GLN A 164 5.55 -5.53 11.53
N SER A 165 4.95 -5.71 12.69
CA SER A 165 3.56 -6.19 12.83
C SER A 165 3.28 -7.44 11.98
N GLY A 166 4.18 -8.43 12.01
CA GLY A 166 4.06 -9.69 11.27
C GLY A 166 4.30 -9.59 9.76
N ARG A 167 4.67 -8.42 9.23
CA ARG A 167 4.90 -8.21 7.79
C ARG A 167 6.32 -7.74 7.52
N SER A 168 6.92 -8.23 6.42
CA SER A 168 8.24 -7.79 5.98
C SER A 168 8.19 -6.34 5.48
N SER A 169 9.19 -5.56 5.87
CA SER A 169 9.48 -4.23 5.37
C SER A 169 10.81 -4.28 4.66
N PHE A 170 10.87 -3.75 3.45
CA PHE A 170 12.08 -3.66 2.65
C PHE A 170 12.44 -2.20 2.45
N PHE A 171 13.72 -1.86 2.61
CA PHE A 171 14.17 -0.47 2.57
C PHE A 171 15.68 -0.38 2.29
N CYS A 172 16.13 0.75 1.78
CA CYS A 172 17.56 1.07 1.68
C CYS A 172 17.99 1.93 2.89
N PRO A 173 18.91 1.46 3.76
CA PRO A 173 19.30 2.22 4.95
C PRO A 173 20.11 3.49 4.66
N ILE A 174 20.59 3.66 3.43
CA ILE A 174 21.30 4.88 3.00
C ILE A 174 20.30 5.93 2.49
N CYS A 175 19.33 5.52 1.65
CA CYS A 175 18.36 6.44 1.04
C CYS A 175 17.20 6.81 1.97
N GLN A 176 16.86 5.95 2.92
CA GLN A 176 15.71 6.14 3.82
C GLN A 176 16.20 6.40 5.25
N ARG A 177 15.99 7.62 5.70
CA ARG A 177 16.44 8.09 7.03
C ARG A 177 15.27 8.60 7.85
#